data_ec351bccf7d580682afd88815fd7b34c
#
_entry.id   ec351bccf7d580682afd88815fd7b34c
#
_cell.length_a   1.000
_cell.length_b   1.000
_cell.length_c   1.000
_cell.angle_alpha   90.00
_cell.angle_beta   90.00
_cell.angle_gamma   90.00
#
_symmetry.space_group_name_H-M   'P 1'
#
loop_
_entity.id
_entity.type
_entity.pdbx_description
1 polymer ?
#
loop_
_entity_poly.entity_id
_entity_poly.type
_entity_poly.pdbx_seq_one_letter_code
_entity_poly.pdbx_strand_id
1 'polypeptide(L)'
;MPRAQRAFVIAMCAAIGGAFAYAACDWGQWPRLAYLPLQRAFAMPAPAGTIAMMYWGIMLWGLGGAVVGAVVGVAACAAWRRPWPDRTLQLLGGWAITAIVLAGAYYTWNLWPW
;
A
#
# COMPACT_ATOMS: atom_id res chain seq x y z
N MET A 1 -18.90 19.10 -1.60
CA MET A 1 -17.48 18.97 -1.21
C MET A 1 -16.59 19.55 -2.31
N PRO A 2 -15.65 20.42 -1.97
CA PRO A 2 -14.69 20.97 -2.94
C PRO A 2 -13.84 19.89 -3.60
N ARG A 3 -13.44 20.10 -4.84
CA ARG A 3 -12.60 19.15 -5.57
C ARG A 3 -11.28 18.86 -4.85
N ALA A 4 -10.69 19.90 -4.24
CA ALA A 4 -9.42 19.75 -3.51
C ALA A 4 -9.56 18.80 -2.30
N GLN A 5 -10.64 18.92 -1.53
CA GLN A 5 -10.89 18.02 -0.40
C GLN A 5 -11.13 16.58 -0.87
N ARG A 6 -11.88 16.42 -1.94
CA ARG A 6 -12.14 15.09 -2.52
C ARG A 6 -10.84 14.42 -2.97
N ALA A 7 -10.01 15.16 -3.69
CA ALA A 7 -8.71 14.66 -4.13
C ALA A 7 -7.82 14.32 -2.94
N PHE A 8 -7.81 15.14 -1.90
CA PHE A 8 -7.04 14.89 -0.69
C PHE A 8 -7.49 13.59 0.01
N VAL A 9 -8.80 13.40 0.20
CA VAL A 9 -9.35 12.20 0.85
C VAL A 9 -8.99 10.95 0.06
N ILE A 10 -9.18 10.97 -1.25
CA ILE A 10 -8.86 9.84 -2.11
C ILE A 10 -7.36 9.53 -2.05
N ALA A 11 -6.51 10.54 -2.14
CA ALA A 11 -5.06 10.37 -2.09
C ALA A 11 -4.60 9.80 -0.74
N MET A 12 -5.15 10.30 0.37
CA MET A 12 -4.78 9.79 1.70
C MET A 12 -5.26 8.37 1.93
N CYS A 13 -6.47 8.03 1.49
CA CYS A 13 -6.97 6.66 1.56
C CYS A 13 -6.11 5.71 0.71
N ALA A 14 -5.71 6.13 -0.49
CA ALA A 14 -4.82 5.37 -1.34
C ALA A 14 -3.45 5.15 -0.67
N ALA A 15 -2.89 6.18 -0.06
CA ALA A 15 -1.61 6.10 0.65
C ALA A 15 -1.69 5.11 1.83
N ILE A 16 -2.75 5.17 2.62
CA ILE A 16 -2.95 4.25 3.76
C ILE A 16 -3.09 2.82 3.26
N GLY A 17 -3.93 2.59 2.26
CA GLY A 17 -4.15 1.26 1.69
C GLY A 17 -2.89 0.69 1.05
N GLY A 18 -2.17 1.50 0.29
CA GLY A 18 -0.91 1.10 -0.35
C GLY A 18 0.17 0.77 0.67
N ALA A 19 0.38 1.63 1.66
CA ALA A 19 1.37 1.40 2.70
C ALA A 19 1.04 0.15 3.53
N PHE A 20 -0.23 -0.03 3.89
CA PHE A 20 -0.68 -1.20 4.63
C PHE A 20 -0.43 -2.49 3.85
N ALA A 21 -0.86 -2.56 2.58
CA ALA A 21 -0.67 -3.75 1.75
C ALA A 21 0.80 -4.01 1.47
N TYR A 22 1.59 -2.96 1.26
CA TYR A 22 3.03 -3.07 1.02
C TYR A 22 3.76 -3.73 2.20
N ALA A 23 3.40 -3.39 3.42
CA ALA A 23 3.97 -4.00 4.62
C ALA A 23 3.33 -5.35 4.96
N ALA A 24 2.00 -5.46 4.84
CA ALA A 24 1.27 -6.65 5.23
C ALA A 24 1.57 -7.86 4.34
N CYS A 25 1.88 -7.65 3.06
CA CYS A 25 2.19 -8.76 2.16
C CYS A 25 3.46 -9.50 2.59
N ASP A 26 4.43 -8.80 3.16
CA ASP A 26 5.62 -9.44 3.72
C ASP A 26 5.35 -10.04 5.10
N TRP A 27 4.66 -9.29 5.96
CA TRP A 27 4.31 -9.75 7.30
C TRP A 27 3.48 -11.03 7.26
N GLY A 28 2.45 -11.08 6.42
CA GLY A 28 1.53 -12.22 6.31
C GLY A 28 2.03 -13.33 5.39
N GLN A 29 3.20 -13.18 4.80
CA GLN A 29 3.75 -14.12 3.81
C GLN A 29 2.76 -14.39 2.68
N TRP A 30 2.10 -13.34 2.18
CA TRP A 30 1.14 -13.46 1.10
C TRP A 30 1.82 -13.89 -0.21
N PRO A 31 1.11 -14.62 -1.10
CA PRO A 31 1.67 -15.00 -2.39
C PRO A 31 2.12 -13.76 -3.18
N ARG A 32 3.37 -13.74 -3.57
CA ARG A 32 3.97 -12.61 -4.28
C ARG A 32 4.51 -13.08 -5.62
N LEU A 33 4.26 -12.29 -6.66
CA LEU A 33 4.86 -12.54 -7.96
C LEU A 33 6.38 -12.42 -7.85
N ALA A 34 7.09 -13.48 -8.24
CA ALA A 34 8.54 -13.52 -8.23
C ALA A 34 9.07 -13.75 -9.64
N TYR A 35 10.14 -13.04 -9.99
CA TYR A 35 10.87 -13.30 -11.23
C TYR A 35 12.04 -14.21 -10.94
N LEU A 36 12.15 -15.31 -11.71
CA LEU A 36 13.23 -16.29 -11.59
C LEU A 36 14.24 -16.01 -12.71
N PRO A 37 15.36 -15.30 -12.42
CA PRO A 37 16.29 -14.90 -13.48
C PRO A 37 16.99 -16.07 -14.16
N LEU A 38 17.23 -17.16 -13.44
CA LEU A 38 17.87 -18.34 -14.01
C LEU A 38 16.95 -19.10 -14.98
N GLN A 39 15.67 -19.15 -14.69
CA GLN A 39 14.66 -19.78 -15.53
C GLN A 39 14.00 -18.79 -16.50
N ARG A 40 14.27 -17.51 -16.38
CA ARG A 40 13.64 -16.42 -17.16
C ARG A 40 12.11 -16.51 -17.15
N ALA A 41 11.54 -16.80 -15.99
CA ALA A 41 10.11 -17.00 -15.82
C ALA A 41 9.60 -16.33 -14.56
N PHE A 42 8.29 -16.10 -14.51
CA PHE A 42 7.60 -15.63 -13.32
C PHE A 42 6.95 -16.81 -12.59
N ALA A 43 6.92 -16.73 -11.26
CA ALA A 43 6.25 -17.72 -10.41
C ALA A 43 5.55 -17.04 -9.25
N MET A 44 4.47 -17.64 -8.76
CA MET A 44 3.73 -17.16 -7.60
C MET A 44 3.17 -18.34 -6.80
N PRO A 45 3.76 -18.72 -5.64
CA PRO A 45 5.02 -18.22 -5.06
C PRO A 45 6.26 -18.79 -5.74
N ALA A 46 7.44 -18.22 -5.37
CA ALA A 46 8.71 -18.73 -5.86
C ALA A 46 8.97 -20.13 -5.28
N PRO A 47 9.44 -21.09 -6.10
CA PRO A 47 9.85 -22.41 -5.59
C PRO A 47 10.99 -22.30 -4.58
N ALA A 48 10.97 -23.15 -3.55
CA ALA A 48 12.01 -23.17 -2.53
C ALA A 48 13.37 -23.53 -3.15
N GLY A 49 14.42 -22.87 -2.68
CA GLY A 49 15.78 -23.09 -3.16
C GLY A 49 16.14 -22.38 -4.47
N THR A 50 15.24 -21.59 -5.05
CA THR A 50 15.53 -20.80 -6.24
C THR A 50 15.89 -19.37 -5.89
N ILE A 51 16.75 -18.74 -6.71
CA ILE A 51 17.02 -17.32 -6.64
C ILE A 51 15.82 -16.61 -7.25
N ALA A 52 15.12 -15.81 -6.45
CA ALA A 52 13.90 -15.12 -6.89
C ALA A 52 13.97 -13.63 -6.56
N MET A 53 13.53 -12.81 -7.50
CA MET A 53 13.36 -11.37 -7.33
C MET A 53 11.90 -11.09 -7.02
N MET A 54 11.58 -10.79 -5.75
CA MET A 54 10.21 -10.59 -5.29
C MET A 54 9.80 -9.12 -5.24
N TYR A 55 10.66 -8.21 -5.67
CA TYR A 55 10.43 -6.78 -5.61
C TYR A 55 9.14 -6.37 -6.34
N TRP A 56 8.93 -6.89 -7.53
CA TRP A 56 7.71 -6.61 -8.30
C TRP A 56 6.44 -7.10 -7.62
N GLY A 57 6.50 -8.27 -6.98
CA GLY A 57 5.36 -8.80 -6.23
C GLY A 57 4.96 -7.91 -5.06
N ILE A 58 5.94 -7.40 -4.33
CA ILE A 58 5.70 -6.44 -3.24
C ILE A 58 5.08 -5.15 -3.78
N MET A 59 5.62 -4.61 -4.87
CA MET A 59 5.10 -3.40 -5.50
C MET A 59 3.66 -3.60 -6.02
N LEU A 60 3.36 -4.76 -6.58
CA LEU A 60 2.00 -5.06 -7.06
C LEU A 60 1.01 -5.13 -5.90
N TRP A 61 1.38 -5.68 -4.76
CA TRP A 61 0.54 -5.66 -3.56
C TRP A 61 0.32 -4.23 -3.06
N GLY A 62 1.38 -3.42 -3.04
CA GLY A 62 1.26 -2.01 -2.69
C GLY A 62 0.31 -1.25 -3.63
N LEU A 63 0.45 -1.46 -4.92
CA LEU A 63 -0.43 -0.85 -5.93
C LEU A 63 -1.87 -1.31 -5.75
N GLY A 64 -2.10 -2.62 -5.54
CA GLY A 64 -3.44 -3.14 -5.29
C GLY A 64 -4.08 -2.55 -4.05
N GLY A 65 -3.31 -2.41 -2.97
CA GLY A 65 -3.76 -1.75 -1.75
C GLY A 65 -4.09 -0.28 -1.97
N ALA A 66 -3.29 0.43 -2.78
CA ALA A 66 -3.54 1.83 -3.13
C ALA A 66 -4.84 1.96 -3.94
N VAL A 67 -5.09 1.06 -4.89
CA VAL A 67 -6.33 1.05 -5.68
C VAL A 67 -7.54 0.81 -4.78
N VAL A 68 -7.47 -0.17 -3.88
CA VAL A 68 -8.55 -0.44 -2.92
C VAL A 68 -8.77 0.77 -2.02
N GLY A 69 -7.71 1.39 -1.51
CA GLY A 69 -7.81 2.59 -0.70
C GLY A 69 -8.44 3.75 -1.45
N ALA A 70 -8.08 3.95 -2.72
CA ALA A 70 -8.67 4.98 -3.56
C ALA A 70 -10.17 4.74 -3.77
N VAL A 71 -10.57 3.49 -4.02
CA VAL A 71 -11.99 3.12 -4.15
C VAL A 71 -12.76 3.41 -2.87
N VAL A 72 -12.19 3.07 -1.72
CA VAL A 72 -12.77 3.40 -0.41
C VAL A 72 -12.91 4.92 -0.24
N GLY A 73 -11.90 5.68 -0.64
CA GLY A 73 -11.94 7.14 -0.59
C GLY A 73 -13.04 7.72 -1.48
N VAL A 74 -13.20 7.22 -2.69
CA VAL A 74 -14.28 7.62 -3.60
C VAL A 74 -15.65 7.29 -2.99
N ALA A 75 -15.80 6.10 -2.43
CA ALA A 75 -17.05 5.68 -1.78
C ALA A 75 -17.35 6.57 -0.57
N ALA A 76 -16.36 6.90 0.24
CA ALA A 76 -16.54 7.78 1.39
C ALA A 76 -16.97 9.19 0.96
N CYS A 77 -16.37 9.73 -0.11
CA CYS A 77 -16.76 11.03 -0.66
C CYS A 77 -18.17 11.02 -1.26
N ALA A 78 -18.56 9.89 -1.86
CA ALA A 78 -19.92 9.74 -2.41
C ALA A 78 -20.97 9.59 -1.31
N ALA A 79 -20.64 8.90 -0.23
CA ALA A 79 -21.55 8.70 0.90
C ALA A 79 -21.69 9.96 1.76
N TRP A 80 -20.65 10.74 1.88
CA TRP A 80 -20.60 11.96 2.70
C TRP A 80 -20.38 13.19 1.81
N ARG A 81 -21.45 13.77 1.33
CA ARG A 81 -21.41 14.89 0.36
C ARG A 81 -21.09 16.24 1.00
N ARG A 82 -21.20 16.35 2.32
CA ARG A 82 -20.91 17.59 3.04
C ARG A 82 -19.39 17.78 3.15
N PRO A 83 -18.91 19.04 3.21
CA PRO A 83 -17.49 19.29 3.47
C PRO A 83 -17.06 18.63 4.78
N TRP A 84 -15.91 17.99 4.74
CA TRP A 84 -15.37 17.34 5.93
C TRP A 84 -14.77 18.37 6.88
N PRO A 85 -14.91 18.18 8.20
CA PRO A 85 -14.24 19.04 9.17
C PRO A 85 -12.72 19.00 9.00
N ASP A 86 -12.06 20.15 9.19
CA ASP A 86 -10.60 20.25 9.09
C ASP A 86 -9.89 19.25 10.01
N ARG A 87 -10.43 19.03 11.20
CA ARG A 87 -9.89 18.07 12.15
C ARG A 87 -9.86 16.65 11.57
N THR A 88 -10.92 16.24 10.90
CA THR A 88 -11.01 14.91 10.25
C THR A 88 -9.98 14.79 9.13
N LEU A 89 -9.82 15.83 8.32
CA LEU A 89 -8.81 15.85 7.26
C LEU A 89 -7.38 15.79 7.82
N GLN A 90 -7.11 16.50 8.90
CA GLN A 90 -5.82 16.46 9.58
C GLN A 90 -5.52 15.08 10.17
N LEU A 91 -6.51 14.44 10.77
CA LEU A 91 -6.37 13.07 11.29
C LEU A 91 -6.10 12.08 10.17
N LEU A 92 -6.80 12.21 9.06
CA LEU A 92 -6.59 11.35 7.89
C LEU A 92 -5.18 11.51 7.32
N GLY A 93 -4.71 12.76 7.19
CA GLY A 93 -3.33 13.05 6.77
C GLY A 93 -2.30 12.49 7.75
N GLY A 94 -2.54 12.62 9.04
CA GLY A 94 -1.69 12.06 10.09
C GLY A 94 -1.61 10.52 10.02
N TRP A 95 -2.74 9.86 9.81
CA TRP A 95 -2.78 8.41 9.61
C TRP A 95 -2.02 7.97 8.37
N ALA A 96 -2.15 8.72 7.26
CA ALA A 96 -1.42 8.41 6.03
C ALA A 96 0.10 8.51 6.22
N ILE A 97 0.56 9.57 6.85
CA ILE A 97 1.99 9.75 7.18
C ILE A 97 2.46 8.63 8.10
N THR A 98 1.69 8.31 9.14
CA THR A 98 2.02 7.24 10.09
C THR A 98 2.12 5.89 9.37
N ALA A 99 1.19 5.57 8.48
CA ALA A 99 1.20 4.32 7.72
C ALA A 99 2.43 4.22 6.83
N ILE A 100 2.80 5.30 6.14
CA ILE A 100 3.99 5.33 5.28
C ILE A 100 5.26 5.16 6.11
N VAL A 101 5.37 5.88 7.23
CA VAL A 101 6.53 5.78 8.13
C VAL A 101 6.65 4.39 8.72
N LEU A 102 5.55 3.79 9.17
CA LEU A 102 5.57 2.44 9.73
C LEU A 102 5.94 1.39 8.68
N ALA A 103 5.45 1.52 7.44
CA ALA A 103 5.82 0.61 6.36
C ALA A 103 7.31 0.74 6.04
N GLY A 104 7.83 1.95 5.97
CA GLY A 104 9.25 2.20 5.76
C GLY A 104 10.12 1.66 6.89
N ALA A 105 9.70 1.87 8.13
CA ALA A 105 10.39 1.35 9.31
C ALA A 105 10.39 -0.18 9.32
N TYR A 106 9.27 -0.81 8.98
CA TYR A 106 9.17 -2.26 8.89
C TYR A 106 10.18 -2.83 7.91
N TYR A 107 10.25 -2.29 6.70
CA TYR A 107 11.20 -2.77 5.69
C TYR A 107 12.64 -2.46 6.04
N THR A 108 12.91 -1.29 6.61
CA THR A 108 14.25 -0.94 7.08
C THR A 108 14.70 -1.91 8.17
N TRP A 109 13.83 -2.23 9.12
CA TRP A 109 14.17 -3.15 10.21
C TRP A 109 14.37 -4.58 9.73
N ASN A 110 13.48 -5.10 8.88
CA ASN A 110 13.45 -6.52 8.52
C ASN A 110 14.34 -6.88 7.34
N LEU A 111 14.54 -5.96 6.39
CA LEU A 111 15.27 -6.22 5.15
C LEU A 111 16.65 -5.57 5.11
N TRP A 112 16.95 -4.69 6.04
CA TRP A 112 18.26 -4.04 6.09
C TRP A 112 19.30 -5.03 6.61
N PRO A 113 20.49 -5.14 5.96
CA PRO A 113 21.55 -6.04 6.45
C PRO A 113 22.28 -5.41 7.63
N TRP A 114 21.78 -5.63 8.80
CA TRP A 114 22.42 -5.16 10.05
C TRP A 114 23.69 -5.93 10.37
#